data_6dab84fb340a83fc081d5cad1b2014f6
#
_entry.id   6dab84fb340a83fc081d5cad1b2014f6
#
_cell.length_a   1.000
_cell.length_b   1.000
_cell.length_c   1.000
_cell.angle_alpha   90.00
_cell.angle_beta   90.00
_cell.angle_gamma   90.00
#
_symmetry.space_group_name_H-M   'P 1'
#
loop_
_entity.id
_entity.type
_entity.pdbx_description
1 polymer ?
#
loop_
_entity_poly.entity_id
_entity_poly.type
_entity_poly.pdbx_seq_one_letter_code
_entity_poly.pdbx_strand_id
1 'polypeptide(L)' 'MTRLSEYMHTAEAAEYLGVHHNTIRKWAARGDIPMHKNPANGYRLFKRSDLDAFLKKTARPIKVTK' A
#
# COMPACT_ATOMS: atom_id res chain seq x y z
N MET A 1 -19.95 1.47 -3.97
CA MET A 1 -19.14 2.67 -4.10
C MET A 1 -17.98 2.67 -3.12
N THR A 2 -16.81 2.93 -3.61
CA THR A 2 -15.63 2.89 -2.76
C THR A 2 -15.45 4.21 -2.04
N ARG A 3 -15.22 4.13 -0.76
CA ARG A 3 -15.04 5.33 0.02
C ARG A 3 -13.59 5.76 -0.01
N LEU A 4 -13.38 7.05 0.03
CA LEU A 4 -12.02 7.56 0.06
C LEU A 4 -11.27 7.08 1.28
N SER A 5 -11.99 6.76 2.35
CA SER A 5 -11.32 6.30 3.56
C SER A 5 -10.66 4.95 3.37
N GLU A 6 -11.00 4.24 2.29
CA GLU A 6 -10.37 2.96 2.03
C GLU A 6 -9.10 3.12 1.20
N TYR A 7 -8.83 4.33 0.77
CA TYR A 7 -7.62 4.60 -0.01
C TYR A 7 -6.63 5.41 0.80
N MET A 8 -5.37 5.20 0.55
CA MET A 8 -4.32 5.92 1.23
C MET A 8 -3.38 6.54 0.21
N HIS A 9 -2.83 7.69 0.57
CA HIS A 9 -1.80 8.29 -0.26
C HIS A 9 -0.51 7.52 -0.07
N THR A 10 0.46 7.78 -0.91
CA THR A 10 1.73 7.06 -0.85
C THR A 10 2.35 7.12 0.55
N ALA A 11 2.38 8.29 1.14
CA ALA A 11 2.98 8.44 2.46
C ALA A 11 2.22 7.64 3.52
N GLU A 12 0.90 7.66 3.43
CA GLU A 12 0.08 6.93 4.37
C GLU A 12 0.25 5.43 4.19
N ALA A 13 0.33 4.99 2.94
CA ALA A 13 0.51 3.58 2.66
C ALA A 13 1.86 3.10 3.18
N ALA A 14 2.89 3.92 3.01
CA ALA A 14 4.21 3.57 3.50
C ALA A 14 4.21 3.44 5.01
N GLU A 15 3.53 4.37 5.67
CA GLU A 15 3.43 4.33 7.11
C GLU A 15 2.64 3.11 7.57
N TYR A 16 1.59 2.79 6.84
CA TYR A 16 0.76 1.65 7.16
C TYR A 16 1.57 0.34 7.08
N LEU A 17 2.43 0.24 6.08
CA LEU A 17 3.26 -0.94 5.90
C LEU A 17 4.57 -0.86 6.68
N GLY A 18 4.88 0.29 7.25
CA GLY A 18 6.11 0.44 8.01
C GLY A 18 7.35 0.51 7.15
N VAL A 19 7.24 1.05 5.95
CA VAL A 19 8.38 1.19 5.04
C VAL A 19 8.49 2.61 4.55
N HIS A 20 9.60 2.92 3.90
CA HIS A 20 9.82 4.24 3.33
C HIS A 20 8.94 4.42 2.10
N HIS A 21 8.51 5.65 1.84
CA HIS A 21 7.62 5.88 0.70
C HIS A 21 8.27 5.52 -0.64
N ASN A 22 9.59 5.62 -0.72
CA ASN A 22 10.27 5.21 -1.95
C ASN A 22 10.12 3.71 -2.19
N THR A 23 10.06 2.94 -1.13
CA THR A 23 9.87 1.49 -1.25
C THR A 23 8.49 1.19 -1.80
N ILE A 24 7.49 1.91 -1.31
CA ILE A 24 6.12 1.74 -1.82
C ILE A 24 6.06 2.06 -3.30
N ARG A 25 6.71 3.15 -3.70
CA ARG A 25 6.70 3.56 -5.10
C ARG A 25 7.38 2.51 -5.97
N LYS A 26 8.44 1.93 -5.46
CA LYS A 26 9.15 0.90 -6.18
C LYS A 26 8.28 -0.33 -6.36
N TRP A 27 7.60 -0.74 -5.32
CA TRP A 27 6.72 -1.89 -5.40
C TRP A 27 5.56 -1.64 -6.34
N ALA A 28 5.01 -0.45 -6.31
CA ALA A 28 3.91 -0.10 -7.20
C ALA A 28 4.38 -0.10 -8.65
N ALA A 29 5.59 0.41 -8.88
CA ALA A 29 6.13 0.44 -10.24
C ALA A 29 6.36 -0.95 -10.79
N ARG A 30 6.70 -1.89 -9.92
CA ARG A 30 6.91 -3.27 -10.35
C ARG A 30 5.62 -4.05 -10.45
N GLY A 31 4.52 -3.46 -10.00
CA GLY A 31 3.24 -4.14 -10.05
C GLY A 31 2.98 -5.03 -8.85
N ASP A 32 3.82 -4.97 -7.84
CA ASP A 32 3.62 -5.78 -6.64
C ASP A 32 2.40 -5.31 -5.86
N ILE A 33 2.14 -4.01 -5.88
CA ILE A 33 1.01 -3.43 -5.19
C ILE A 33 0.19 -2.66 -6.21
N PRO A 34 -1.10 -2.94 -6.35
CA PRO A 34 -1.94 -2.20 -7.27
C PRO A 34 -1.99 -0.73 -6.88
N MET A 35 -1.80 0.13 -7.85
CA MET A 35 -1.83 1.55 -7.62
C MET A 35 -3.00 2.15 -8.38
N HIS A 36 -3.77 2.96 -7.70
CA HIS A 36 -4.89 3.62 -8.32
C HIS A 36 -4.59 5.10 -8.40
N LYS A 37 -5.20 5.76 -9.34
CA LYS A 37 -4.98 7.17 -9.52
C LYS A 37 -6.29 7.91 -9.38
N ASN A 38 -6.26 8.97 -8.61
CA ASN A 38 -7.46 9.80 -8.45
C ASN A 38 -7.60 10.67 -9.70
N PRO A 39 -8.64 10.48 -10.50
CA PRO A 39 -8.77 11.24 -11.75
C PRO A 39 -8.95 12.74 -11.52
N ALA A 40 -9.38 13.12 -10.34
CA ALA A 40 -9.60 14.53 -10.07
C ALA A 40 -8.32 15.31 -9.86
N ASN A 41 -7.33 14.70 -9.24
CA ASN A 41 -6.09 15.40 -8.95
C ASN A 41 -4.82 14.63 -9.33
N GLY A 42 -4.98 13.43 -9.85
CA GLY A 42 -3.82 12.65 -10.30
C GLY A 42 -2.98 12.07 -9.19
N TYR A 43 -3.40 12.16 -7.95
CA TYR A 43 -2.66 11.60 -6.85
C TYR A 43 -2.73 10.09 -6.87
N ARG A 44 -1.65 9.45 -6.45
CA ARG A 44 -1.61 8.01 -6.36
C ARG A 44 -2.31 7.58 -5.10
N LEU A 45 -3.15 6.56 -5.25
CA LEU A 45 -3.91 6.04 -4.12
C LEU A 45 -3.69 4.55 -4.01
N PHE A 46 -3.65 4.06 -2.79
CA PHE A 46 -3.48 2.64 -2.54
C PHE A 46 -4.65 2.16 -1.72
N LYS A 47 -5.27 1.09 -2.16
CA LYS A 47 -6.41 0.57 -1.46
C LYS A 47 -5.96 -0.24 -0.26
N ARG A 48 -6.58 0.00 0.88
CA ARG A 48 -6.17 -0.66 2.10
C ARG A 48 -6.22 -2.18 2.00
N SER A 49 -7.26 -2.71 1.37
CA SER A 49 -7.36 -4.16 1.23
C SER A 49 -6.25 -4.73 0.37
N ASP A 50 -5.77 -3.95 -0.60
CA ASP A 50 -4.65 -4.39 -1.41
C ASP A 50 -3.38 -4.44 -0.60
N LEU A 51 -3.20 -3.48 0.30
CA LEU A 51 -2.03 -3.47 1.16
C LEU A 51 -2.07 -4.63 2.15
N ASP A 52 -3.25 -4.93 2.67
CA ASP A 52 -3.40 -6.06 3.57
C ASP A 52 -3.10 -7.37 2.86
N ALA A 53 -3.55 -7.49 1.62
CA ALA A 53 -3.28 -8.70 0.85
C ALA A 53 -1.79 -8.83 0.56
N PHE A 54 -1.13 -7.71 0.29
CA PHE A 54 0.29 -7.72 0.05
C PHE A 54 1.05 -8.16 1.30
N LEU A 55 0.63 -7.68 2.46
CA LEU A 55 1.25 -8.06 3.70
C LEU A 55 1.08 -9.54 3.97
N LYS A 56 -0.10 -10.07 3.74
CA LYS A 56 -0.35 -11.47 3.93
C LYS A 56 0.49 -12.32 3.00
N LYS A 57 0.66 -11.83 1.79
CA LYS A 57 1.39 -12.57 0.78
C LYS A 57 2.88 -12.57 1.05
N THR A 58 3.42 -11.45 1.51
CA THR A 58 4.86 -11.32 1.66
C THR A 58 5.36 -11.47 3.08
N ALA A 59 4.51 -11.24 4.06
CA ALA A 59 4.94 -11.35 5.44
C ALA A 59 5.16 -12.80 5.79
N ARG A 60 6.30 -13.10 6.34
CA ARG A 60 6.59 -14.45 6.76
C ARG A 60 6.17 -14.61 8.19
N PRO A 61 5.65 -15.75 8.53
CA PRO A 61 5.26 -15.99 9.91
C PRO A 61 6.50 -16.17 10.74
N ILE A 62 7.14 -15.10 11.05
CA ILE A 62 8.30 -15.15 11.88
C ILE A 62 7.87 -15.29 13.30
N LYS A 63 8.41 -16.26 13.96
CA LYS A 63 8.16 -16.42 15.33
C LYS A 63 8.94 -15.43 16.02
N VAL A 64 8.43 -14.32 16.14
CA VAL A 64 9.14 -13.33 16.82
C VAL A 64 8.89 -13.54 18.22
N THR A 65 9.85 -13.93 18.84
CA THR A 65 9.69 -14.03 20.20
C THR A 65 9.98 -12.74 20.68
N LYS A 66 9.25 -12.19 21.27
CA LYS A 66 9.55 -10.93 21.76
C LYS A 66 9.57 -10.89 23.13
#